data_8865882c8f3b0bbbbddbef0849bd24f7
#
_entry.id   8865882c8f3b0bbbbddbef0849bd24f7
#
_cell.length_a   1.000
_cell.length_b   1.000
_cell.length_c   1.000
_cell.angle_alpha   90.00
_cell.angle_beta   90.00
_cell.angle_gamma   90.00
#
_symmetry.space_group_name_H-M   'P 1'
#
loop_
_entity.id
_entity.type
_entity.pdbx_description
1 polymer ?
#
loop_
_entity_poly.entity_id
_entity_poly.type
_entity_poly.pdbx_seq_one_letter_code
_entity_poly.pdbx_strand_id
1 'polypeptide(L)'
;MYNREYTSERIIRLEPNEIFVFGSNLAGAHGGGAARIALDFFGAVWGQGVGLQGQSYAIPTMQGGVETIKPYVDEFIDFARLHPELKFLVTRIGCGIAGFRDEEIAPLFTAAIEVENVILPDGITIDSSACRYDGDTIVIEAKVTLASGKECETKDKRKYR
;
A
#
# COMPACT_ATOMS: atom_id res chain seq x y z
N MET A 1 13.95 0.91 -19.99
CA MET A 1 12.84 0.04 -19.59
C MET A 1 12.98 -0.26 -18.12
N TYR A 2 12.05 0.23 -17.32
CA TYR A 2 12.09 -0.02 -15.90
C TYR A 2 11.54 -1.41 -15.63
N ASN A 3 12.37 -2.33 -15.14
CA ASN A 3 11.90 -3.56 -14.54
C ASN A 3 11.34 -3.20 -13.17
N ARG A 4 10.04 -2.89 -13.12
CA ARG A 4 9.36 -2.75 -11.84
C ARG A 4 9.23 -4.09 -11.17
N GLU A 5 9.65 -4.13 -9.94
CA GLU A 5 9.41 -5.26 -9.08
C GLU A 5 7.97 -5.23 -8.57
N TYR A 6 7.36 -6.40 -8.45
CA TYR A 6 5.98 -6.55 -7.96
C TYR A 6 5.95 -7.47 -6.75
N THR A 7 5.03 -7.20 -5.83
CA THR A 7 4.78 -8.08 -4.70
C THR A 7 4.11 -9.36 -5.19
N SER A 8 4.72 -10.50 -4.89
CA SER A 8 4.17 -11.81 -5.19
C SER A 8 2.87 -12.04 -4.41
N GLU A 9 1.92 -12.76 -4.99
CA GLU A 9 0.69 -13.16 -4.30
C GLU A 9 0.94 -14.07 -3.10
N ARG A 10 2.08 -14.78 -3.10
CA ARG A 10 2.42 -15.72 -2.05
C ARG A 10 3.81 -15.43 -1.51
N ILE A 11 3.83 -14.74 -0.38
CA ILE A 11 5.08 -14.43 0.34
C ILE A 11 5.20 -15.43 1.49
N ILE A 12 6.28 -16.22 1.47
CA ILE A 12 6.54 -17.23 2.49
C ILE A 12 7.71 -16.87 3.40
N ARG A 13 8.55 -15.92 3.00
CA ARG A 13 9.66 -15.40 3.80
C ARG A 13 10.05 -14.01 3.32
N LEU A 14 10.73 -13.26 4.17
CA LEU A 14 11.20 -11.91 3.89
C LEU A 14 12.72 -11.84 4.08
N GLU A 15 13.37 -11.01 3.25
CA GLU A 15 14.73 -10.57 3.50
C GLU A 15 14.75 -9.61 4.69
N PRO A 16 15.92 -9.39 5.35
CA PRO A 16 15.97 -8.57 6.56
C PRO A 16 15.45 -7.14 6.43
N ASN A 17 15.51 -6.56 5.23
CA ASN A 17 15.05 -5.20 4.97
C ASN A 17 13.64 -5.13 4.38
N GLU A 18 13.00 -6.27 4.17
CA GLU A 18 11.66 -6.33 3.59
C GLU A 18 10.59 -6.24 4.66
N ILE A 19 9.54 -5.49 4.37
CA ILE A 19 8.40 -5.28 5.26
C ILE A 19 7.13 -5.76 4.54
N PHE A 20 6.39 -6.62 5.20
CA PHE A 20 5.13 -7.17 4.70
C PHE A 20 3.99 -6.20 5.04
N VAL A 21 3.40 -5.57 4.02
CA VAL A 21 2.31 -4.59 4.20
C VAL A 21 0.97 -5.30 4.02
N PHE A 22 0.12 -5.23 5.03
CA PHE A 22 -1.13 -5.99 5.05
C PHE A 22 -2.31 -5.14 5.49
N GLY A 23 -3.51 -5.56 5.08
CA GLY A 23 -4.76 -4.96 5.52
C GLY A 23 -5.14 -5.45 6.91
N SER A 24 -5.49 -4.53 7.78
CA SER A 24 -5.84 -4.80 9.17
C SER A 24 -7.20 -4.20 9.55
N ASN A 25 -7.51 -4.19 10.82
CA ASN A 25 -8.59 -3.42 11.42
C ASN A 25 -8.04 -2.56 12.56
N LEU A 26 -8.77 -1.53 12.94
CA LEU A 26 -8.31 -0.60 13.99
C LEU A 26 -8.07 -1.25 15.34
N ALA A 27 -8.80 -2.30 15.65
CA ALA A 27 -8.61 -3.06 16.88
C ALA A 27 -7.33 -3.91 16.88
N GLY A 28 -6.71 -4.11 15.71
CA GLY A 28 -5.53 -4.96 15.59
C GLY A 28 -5.81 -6.44 15.78
N ALA A 29 -7.03 -6.88 15.51
CA ALA A 29 -7.41 -8.29 15.59
C ALA A 29 -6.97 -9.00 14.30
N HIS A 30 -5.78 -9.57 14.32
CA HIS A 30 -5.15 -10.21 13.17
C HIS A 30 -5.56 -11.68 13.04
N GLY A 31 -6.88 -11.92 12.91
CA GLY A 31 -7.45 -13.26 13.00
C GLY A 31 -7.49 -14.06 11.71
N GLY A 32 -7.33 -13.44 10.54
CA GLY A 32 -7.42 -14.15 9.26
C GLY A 32 -6.70 -13.45 8.13
N GLY A 33 -6.59 -14.13 6.98
CA GLY A 33 -5.97 -13.60 5.76
C GLY A 33 -4.52 -13.18 5.94
N ALA A 34 -4.12 -12.12 5.25
CA ALA A 34 -2.75 -11.61 5.31
C ALA A 34 -2.37 -11.15 6.72
N ALA A 35 -3.31 -10.61 7.50
CA ALA A 35 -3.06 -10.21 8.89
C ALA A 35 -2.64 -11.40 9.76
N ARG A 36 -3.25 -12.57 9.56
CA ARG A 36 -2.87 -13.78 10.29
C ARG A 36 -1.47 -14.25 9.89
N ILE A 37 -1.14 -14.18 8.62
CA ILE A 37 0.20 -14.51 8.13
C ILE A 37 1.23 -13.57 8.75
N ALA A 38 0.94 -12.28 8.80
CA ALA A 38 1.80 -11.29 9.43
C ALA A 38 2.01 -11.58 10.92
N LEU A 39 0.93 -11.97 11.62
CA LEU A 39 0.98 -12.32 13.04
C LEU A 39 1.84 -13.55 13.28
N ASP A 40 1.63 -14.61 12.49
CA ASP A 40 2.30 -15.89 12.69
C ASP A 40 3.77 -15.88 12.26
N PHE A 41 4.14 -15.10 11.23
CA PHE A 41 5.45 -15.21 10.59
C PHE A 41 6.27 -13.93 10.51
N PHE A 42 5.65 -12.75 10.56
CA PHE A 42 6.34 -11.50 10.26
C PHE A 42 6.27 -10.46 11.38
N GLY A 43 5.99 -10.91 12.58
CA GLY A 43 6.14 -10.07 13.77
C GLY A 43 5.01 -9.07 14.01
N ALA A 44 3.88 -9.21 13.34
CA ALA A 44 2.71 -8.38 13.65
C ALA A 44 2.23 -8.60 15.09
N VAL A 45 1.69 -7.56 15.67
CA VAL A 45 1.32 -7.53 17.09
C VAL A 45 -0.21 -7.52 17.22
N TRP A 46 -0.75 -8.48 17.94
CA TRP A 46 -2.18 -8.49 18.26
C TRP A 46 -2.52 -7.23 19.07
N GLY A 47 -3.53 -6.51 18.63
CA GLY A 47 -3.96 -5.26 19.26
C GLY A 47 -3.37 -4.00 18.61
N GLN A 48 -2.45 -4.14 17.67
CA GLN A 48 -1.90 -3.00 16.92
C GLN A 48 -2.44 -3.01 15.48
N GLY A 49 -3.37 -2.12 15.21
CA GLY A 49 -4.07 -2.04 13.91
C GLY A 49 -3.40 -1.15 12.87
N VAL A 50 -2.41 -0.33 13.25
CA VAL A 50 -1.79 0.66 12.38
C VAL A 50 -0.27 0.65 12.55
N GLY A 51 0.44 0.75 11.44
CA GLY A 51 1.85 1.07 11.42
C GLY A 51 2.80 -0.11 11.50
N LEU A 52 4.08 0.22 11.64
CA LEU A 52 5.16 -0.74 11.66
C LEU A 52 5.13 -1.60 12.93
N GLN A 53 5.25 -2.91 12.73
CA GLN A 53 5.26 -3.90 13.80
C GLN A 53 6.04 -5.14 13.32
N GLY A 54 7.22 -5.36 13.91
CA GLY A 54 8.15 -6.39 13.42
C GLY A 54 8.56 -6.12 11.99
N GLN A 55 8.48 -7.15 11.14
CA GLN A 55 8.69 -7.01 9.69
C GLN A 55 7.36 -6.83 8.94
N SER A 56 6.39 -6.19 9.56
CA SER A 56 5.07 -5.94 8.98
C SER A 56 4.68 -4.48 9.14
N TYR A 57 3.77 -4.03 8.28
CA TYR A 57 3.14 -2.73 8.39
C TYR A 57 1.63 -2.89 8.17
N ALA A 58 0.85 -2.43 9.13
CA ALA A 58 -0.60 -2.58 9.12
C ALA A 58 -1.30 -1.33 8.59
N ILE A 59 -2.21 -1.54 7.63
CA ILE A 59 -3.08 -0.49 7.09
C ILE A 59 -4.53 -0.92 7.36
N PRO A 60 -5.27 -0.22 8.23
CA PRO A 60 -6.64 -0.62 8.55
C PRO A 60 -7.59 -0.39 7.37
N THR A 61 -8.43 -1.39 7.09
CA THR A 61 -9.30 -1.42 5.91
C THR A 61 -10.76 -1.74 6.24
N MET A 62 -11.12 -1.82 7.53
CA MET A 62 -12.42 -2.35 7.96
C MET A 62 -13.34 -1.29 8.60
N GLN A 63 -13.04 -0.01 8.43
CA GLN A 63 -13.76 1.06 9.13
C GLN A 63 -14.82 1.78 8.28
N GLY A 64 -15.03 1.39 7.04
CA GLY A 64 -16.00 2.01 6.14
C GLY A 64 -15.58 1.94 4.69
N GLY A 65 -15.88 2.95 3.88
CA GLY A 65 -15.51 3.02 2.46
C GLY A 65 -14.03 3.32 2.25
N VAL A 66 -13.62 3.39 0.98
CA VAL A 66 -12.22 3.64 0.61
C VAL A 66 -11.71 4.98 1.14
N GLU A 67 -12.58 5.96 1.31
CA GLU A 67 -12.22 7.26 1.89
C GLU A 67 -11.69 7.15 3.33
N THR A 68 -12.04 6.08 4.05
CA THR A 68 -11.53 5.82 5.41
C THR A 68 -10.15 5.18 5.39
N ILE A 69 -9.78 4.56 4.27
CA ILE A 69 -8.49 3.88 4.09
C ILE A 69 -7.42 4.86 3.62
N LYS A 70 -7.80 5.83 2.78
CA LYS A 70 -6.85 6.75 2.15
C LYS A 70 -5.89 7.45 3.12
N PRO A 71 -6.34 8.01 4.26
CA PRO A 71 -5.41 8.66 5.20
C PRO A 71 -4.32 7.73 5.71
N TYR A 72 -4.64 6.44 5.91
CA TYR A 72 -3.68 5.44 6.37
C TYR A 72 -2.72 5.00 5.27
N VAL A 73 -3.18 4.95 4.02
CA VAL A 73 -2.30 4.72 2.87
C VAL A 73 -1.34 5.90 2.69
N ASP A 74 -1.83 7.12 2.82
CA ASP A 74 -0.99 8.33 2.74
C ASP A 74 0.08 8.35 3.84
N GLU A 75 -0.30 8.02 5.06
CA GLU A 75 0.63 7.88 6.18
C GLU A 75 1.69 6.81 5.91
N PHE A 76 1.28 5.66 5.36
CA PHE A 76 2.19 4.60 4.95
C PHE A 76 3.19 5.06 3.89
N ILE A 77 2.72 5.75 2.85
CA ILE A 77 3.59 6.23 1.77
C ILE A 77 4.61 7.25 2.30
N ASP A 78 4.19 8.14 3.20
CA ASP A 78 5.09 9.08 3.86
C ASP A 78 6.13 8.36 4.72
N PHE A 79 5.71 7.34 5.45
CA PHE A 79 6.61 6.49 6.24
C PHE A 79 7.65 5.81 5.36
N ALA A 80 7.23 5.23 4.25
CA ALA A 80 8.13 4.56 3.29
C ALA A 80 9.15 5.53 2.71
N ARG A 81 8.72 6.75 2.38
CA ARG A 81 9.61 7.79 1.85
C ARG A 81 10.72 8.15 2.85
N LEU A 82 10.42 8.13 4.15
CA LEU A 82 11.37 8.44 5.21
C LEU A 82 12.28 7.26 5.57
N HIS A 83 12.00 6.06 5.04
CA HIS A 83 12.75 4.84 5.32
C HIS A 83 13.24 4.17 4.04
N PRO A 84 14.13 4.82 3.27
CA PRO A 84 14.60 4.26 2.00
C PRO A 84 15.42 2.98 2.15
N GLU A 85 15.91 2.69 3.35
CA GLU A 85 16.63 1.45 3.69
C GLU A 85 15.71 0.24 3.75
N LEU A 86 14.40 0.44 3.89
CA LEU A 86 13.40 -0.62 3.94
C LEU A 86 12.71 -0.77 2.58
N LYS A 87 12.25 -1.97 2.30
CA LYS A 87 11.52 -2.32 1.09
C LYS A 87 10.14 -2.84 1.50
N PHE A 88 9.11 -2.15 1.09
CA PHE A 88 7.74 -2.44 1.51
C PHE A 88 7.02 -3.25 0.44
N LEU A 89 6.73 -4.51 0.75
CA LEU A 89 6.00 -5.41 -0.13
C LEU A 89 4.51 -5.29 0.16
N VAL A 90 3.81 -4.51 -0.66
CA VAL A 90 2.38 -4.24 -0.46
C VAL A 90 1.57 -5.40 -1.00
N THR A 91 0.79 -6.04 -0.13
CA THR A 91 -0.19 -7.05 -0.54
C THR A 91 -1.47 -6.37 -1.05
N ARG A 92 -2.42 -7.16 -1.55
CA ARG A 92 -3.71 -6.64 -2.02
C ARG A 92 -4.60 -6.30 -0.83
N ILE A 93 -4.25 -5.25 -0.11
CA ILE A 93 -4.98 -4.81 1.08
C ILE A 93 -6.43 -4.51 0.74
N GLY A 94 -7.34 -4.84 1.66
CA GLY A 94 -8.76 -4.56 1.51
C GLY A 94 -9.48 -5.44 0.50
N CYS A 95 -8.78 -6.23 -0.30
CA CYS A 95 -9.39 -7.06 -1.36
C CYS A 95 -9.79 -8.46 -0.89
N GLY A 96 -9.48 -8.81 0.35
CA GLY A 96 -9.88 -10.08 0.96
C GLY A 96 -11.15 -9.92 1.81
N ILE A 97 -11.01 -10.08 3.12
CA ILE A 97 -12.13 -10.03 4.08
C ILE A 97 -12.91 -8.73 4.02
N ALA A 98 -12.24 -7.58 3.79
CA ALA A 98 -12.89 -6.28 3.69
C ALA A 98 -13.77 -6.13 2.44
N GLY A 99 -13.56 -6.96 1.41
CA GLY A 99 -14.44 -7.06 0.26
C GLY A 99 -14.29 -5.97 -0.80
N PHE A 100 -13.25 -5.16 -0.76
CA PHE A 100 -12.99 -4.16 -1.79
C PHE A 100 -12.41 -4.81 -3.05
N ARG A 101 -12.56 -4.11 -4.18
CA ARG A 101 -11.99 -4.53 -5.47
C ARG A 101 -10.68 -3.78 -5.73
N ASP A 102 -9.83 -4.35 -6.57
CA ASP A 102 -8.57 -3.72 -6.96
C ASP A 102 -8.79 -2.30 -7.51
N GLU A 103 -9.85 -2.08 -8.29
CA GLU A 103 -10.18 -0.77 -8.86
C GLU A 103 -10.53 0.28 -7.81
N GLU A 104 -10.92 -0.14 -6.60
CA GLU A 104 -11.22 0.74 -5.48
C GLU A 104 -9.97 1.07 -4.65
N ILE A 105 -9.08 0.11 -4.52
CA ILE A 105 -7.89 0.22 -3.65
C ILE A 105 -6.66 0.77 -4.39
N ALA A 106 -6.41 0.29 -5.61
CA ALA A 106 -5.20 0.67 -6.36
C ALA A 106 -5.02 2.18 -6.52
N PRO A 107 -6.08 2.97 -6.81
CA PRO A 107 -5.94 4.42 -6.93
C PRO A 107 -5.46 5.13 -5.66
N LEU A 108 -5.65 4.52 -4.48
CA LEU A 108 -5.17 5.09 -3.22
C LEU A 108 -3.65 5.17 -3.16
N PHE A 109 -2.96 4.35 -3.96
CA PHE A 109 -1.49 4.27 -4.01
C PHE A 109 -0.88 5.15 -5.11
N THR A 110 -1.63 6.08 -5.69
CA THR A 110 -1.14 6.94 -6.79
C THR A 110 0.18 7.63 -6.44
N ALA A 111 0.31 8.15 -5.22
CA ALA A 111 1.52 8.84 -4.79
C ALA A 111 2.72 7.90 -4.59
N ALA A 112 2.51 6.58 -4.53
CA ALA A 112 3.60 5.61 -4.40
C ALA A 112 4.47 5.55 -5.65
N ILE A 113 4.02 6.10 -6.77
CA ILE A 113 4.81 6.16 -8.00
C ILE A 113 6.15 6.88 -7.81
N GLU A 114 6.22 7.81 -6.86
CA GLU A 114 7.43 8.57 -6.55
C GLU A 114 8.27 7.93 -5.44
N VAL A 115 7.83 6.81 -4.87
CA VAL A 115 8.48 6.16 -3.74
C VAL A 115 8.96 4.77 -4.17
N GLU A 116 10.24 4.69 -4.55
CA GLU A 116 10.82 3.50 -5.19
C GLU A 116 10.77 2.23 -4.31
N ASN A 117 10.80 2.38 -3.00
CA ASN A 117 10.80 1.26 -2.06
C ASN A 117 9.41 0.75 -1.69
N VAL A 118 8.36 1.29 -2.31
CA VAL A 118 7.00 0.74 -2.22
C VAL A 118 6.77 -0.16 -3.43
N ILE A 119 6.64 -1.45 -3.16
CA ILE A 119 6.46 -2.48 -4.18
C ILE A 119 4.98 -2.88 -4.19
N LEU A 120 4.32 -2.62 -5.31
CA LEU A 120 2.87 -2.85 -5.45
C LEU A 120 2.55 -4.30 -5.81
N PRO A 121 1.31 -4.76 -5.55
CA PRO A 121 0.89 -6.11 -5.93
C PRO A 121 1.06 -6.38 -7.42
N ASP A 122 1.36 -7.63 -7.77
CA ASP A 122 1.44 -8.06 -9.15
C ASP A 122 0.13 -7.80 -9.89
N GLY A 123 0.23 -7.35 -11.15
CA GLY A 123 -0.92 -7.01 -11.98
C GLY A 123 -1.43 -5.59 -11.82
N ILE A 124 -0.87 -4.80 -10.91
CA ILE A 124 -1.23 -3.37 -10.75
C ILE A 124 -0.07 -2.51 -11.22
N THR A 125 -0.33 -1.65 -12.20
CA THR A 125 0.65 -0.71 -12.73
C THR A 125 0.13 0.71 -12.58
N ILE A 126 0.96 1.60 -12.06
CA ILE A 126 0.65 3.03 -11.95
C ILE A 126 1.68 3.80 -12.75
N ASP A 127 1.23 4.49 -13.80
CA ASP A 127 2.08 5.29 -14.67
C ASP A 127 1.74 6.77 -14.52
N SER A 128 2.76 7.59 -14.24
CA SER A 128 2.56 9.04 -14.15
C SER A 128 2.25 9.61 -15.52
N SER A 129 1.15 10.33 -15.64
CA SER A 129 0.82 11.13 -16.83
C SER A 129 1.24 12.58 -16.66
N ALA A 130 1.25 13.09 -15.43
CA ALA A 130 1.73 14.43 -15.10
C ALA A 130 2.08 14.55 -13.63
N CYS A 131 3.13 15.32 -13.36
CA CYS A 131 3.50 15.70 -11.99
C CYS A 131 3.84 17.17 -12.02
N ARG A 132 3.18 17.99 -11.22
CA ARG A 132 3.43 19.43 -11.17
C ARG A 132 3.39 19.95 -9.75
N TYR A 133 4.07 21.06 -9.55
CA TYR A 133 4.09 21.77 -8.28
C TYR A 133 3.12 22.95 -8.37
N ASP A 134 2.31 23.09 -7.33
CA ASP A 134 1.39 24.20 -7.16
C ASP A 134 1.60 24.76 -5.76
N GLY A 135 2.47 25.77 -5.65
CA GLY A 135 2.90 26.31 -4.36
C GLY A 135 3.66 25.28 -3.55
N ASP A 136 3.12 24.89 -2.40
CA ASP A 136 3.68 23.88 -1.49
C ASP A 136 3.07 22.48 -1.73
N THR A 137 2.29 22.35 -2.79
CA THR A 137 1.56 21.13 -3.10
C THR A 137 2.11 20.44 -4.35
N ILE A 138 2.29 19.13 -4.27
CA ILE A 138 2.52 18.28 -5.43
C ILE A 138 1.18 17.76 -5.92
N VAL A 139 0.92 17.89 -7.21
CA VAL A 139 -0.22 17.30 -7.90
C VAL A 139 0.29 16.22 -8.82
N ILE A 140 -0.13 14.98 -8.57
CA ILE A 140 0.25 13.80 -9.35
C ILE A 140 -0.99 13.32 -10.10
N GLU A 141 -0.88 13.26 -11.43
CA GLU A 141 -1.88 12.62 -12.28
C GLU A 141 -1.28 11.33 -12.81
N ALA A 142 -2.03 10.25 -12.72
CA ALA A 142 -1.54 8.94 -13.10
C ALA A 142 -2.63 8.09 -13.74
N LYS A 143 -2.20 7.08 -14.48
CA LYS A 143 -3.08 6.04 -15.00
C LYS A 143 -2.78 4.76 -14.25
N VAL A 144 -3.82 4.17 -13.65
CA VAL A 144 -3.75 2.88 -12.98
C VAL A 144 -4.29 1.82 -13.93
N THR A 145 -3.49 0.79 -14.18
CA THR A 145 -3.88 -0.37 -14.99
C THR A 145 -3.92 -1.59 -14.08
N LEU A 146 -5.06 -2.30 -14.11
CA LEU A 146 -5.29 -3.50 -13.33
C LEU A 146 -4.94 -4.76 -14.13
N ALA A 147 -4.80 -5.90 -13.43
CA ALA A 147 -4.54 -7.19 -14.06
C ALA A 147 -5.59 -7.57 -15.09
N SER A 148 -6.83 -7.12 -14.93
CA SER A 148 -7.92 -7.32 -15.88
C SER A 148 -7.76 -6.52 -17.18
N GLY A 149 -6.80 -5.59 -17.24
CA GLY A 149 -6.65 -4.64 -18.34
C GLY A 149 -7.47 -3.37 -18.16
N LYS A 150 -8.31 -3.27 -17.13
CA LYS A 150 -9.08 -2.07 -16.84
C LYS A 150 -8.14 -0.93 -16.46
N GLU A 151 -8.36 0.23 -17.06
CA GLU A 151 -7.61 1.43 -16.82
C GLU A 151 -8.48 2.49 -16.15
N CYS A 152 -7.90 3.24 -15.21
CA CYS A 152 -8.55 4.41 -14.64
C CYS A 152 -7.53 5.52 -14.42
N GLU A 153 -7.96 6.76 -14.60
CA GLU A 153 -7.15 7.93 -14.31
C GLU A 153 -7.34 8.34 -12.87
N THR A 154 -6.26 8.71 -12.23
CA THR A 154 -6.25 9.11 -10.83
C THR A 154 -5.49 10.42 -10.66
N LYS A 155 -5.83 11.11 -9.59
CA LYS A 155 -5.17 12.36 -9.23
C LYS A 155 -4.96 12.38 -7.72
N ASP A 156 -3.77 12.74 -7.30
CA ASP A 156 -3.44 12.92 -5.90
C ASP A 156 -2.81 14.28 -5.68
N LYS A 157 -3.10 14.87 -4.53
CA LYS A 157 -2.53 16.14 -4.10
C LYS A 157 -1.92 15.97 -2.73
N ARG A 158 -0.67 16.35 -2.59
CA ARG A 158 0.04 16.27 -1.32
C ARG A 158 0.79 17.54 -1.04
N LYS A 159 0.82 17.93 0.23
CA LYS A 159 1.71 18.99 0.65
C LYS A 159 3.13 18.47 0.65
N TYR A 160 4.00 19.27 0.07
CA TYR A 160 5.42 19.00 0.09
C TYR A 160 5.97 19.37 1.47
N ARG A 161 6.60 18.44 2.11
CA ARG A 161 7.28 18.68 3.38
C ARG A 161 8.78 18.52 3.21
#